data_454d6033511988b12b80745b6876b685
#
_entry.id   454d6033511988b12b80745b6876b685
#
_cell.length_a   1.000
_cell.length_b   1.000
_cell.length_c   1.000
_cell.angle_alpha   90.00
_cell.angle_beta   90.00
_cell.angle_gamma   90.00
#
_symmetry.space_group_name_H-M   'P 1'
#
loop_
_entity.id
_entity.type
_entity.pdbx_description
1 polymer ?
#
loop_
_entity_poly.entity_id
_entity_poly.type
_entity_poly.pdbx_seq_one_letter_code
_entity_poly.pdbx_strand_id
1 'polypeptide(L)'
;MYFSMINNEVMTDTVLQYQSNPVLIEAVRSSIERQYMVAEEDSIDLPKAEASTTHYIVSGKRSFEAAKCYPGKKVEVLNFANNHSIGGSPFSAGAQEESLCRCSTLYPCLQAMNEKYYRKHKNQYEHGDINYMGNDDLIYTPDVVVFKTDERTIPIRPVIMPTNEWYKVDVITCAAPELWRGNAIPTNYEALITQRIKRILDVAAKEKVEVLILGAWGCGAFRNPSEVVAKVFFSLLRNYNFETVEFPLSSSDDVSHSAFAQCCEKM
;
A
#
# COMPACT_ATOMS: atom_id res chain seq x y z
N MET A 1 -12.63 -22.05 0.02
CA MET A 1 -12.72 -22.61 -1.36
C MET A 1 -13.42 -21.66 -2.33
N TYR A 2 -14.66 -21.21 -2.09
CA TYR A 2 -15.41 -20.31 -3.01
C TYR A 2 -14.69 -18.97 -3.31
N PHE A 3 -14.24 -18.23 -2.28
CA PHE A 3 -13.51 -16.96 -2.48
C PHE A 3 -12.19 -17.13 -3.22
N SER A 4 -11.46 -18.23 -2.99
CA SER A 4 -10.22 -18.52 -3.71
C SER A 4 -10.47 -18.76 -5.21
N MET A 5 -11.59 -19.39 -5.59
CA MET A 5 -11.97 -19.56 -7.00
C MET A 5 -12.27 -18.21 -7.67
N ILE A 6 -13.04 -17.34 -7.03
CA ILE A 6 -13.34 -15.99 -7.54
C ILE A 6 -12.04 -15.17 -7.69
N ASN A 7 -11.17 -15.18 -6.69
CA ASN A 7 -9.91 -14.46 -6.74
C ASN A 7 -9.03 -14.95 -7.90
N ASN A 8 -8.97 -16.26 -8.14
CA ASN A 8 -8.25 -16.85 -9.26
C ASN A 8 -8.81 -16.38 -10.61
N GLU A 9 -10.13 -16.45 -10.80
CA GLU A 9 -10.78 -15.98 -12.02
C GLU A 9 -10.49 -14.49 -12.27
N VAL A 10 -10.68 -13.65 -11.26
CA VAL A 10 -10.47 -12.19 -11.37
C VAL A 10 -9.00 -11.87 -11.66
N MET A 11 -8.06 -12.54 -10.99
CA MET A 11 -6.63 -12.29 -11.23
C MET A 11 -6.17 -12.79 -12.58
N THR A 12 -6.68 -13.95 -13.04
CA THR A 12 -6.41 -14.47 -14.38
C THR A 12 -6.89 -13.50 -15.45
N ASP A 13 -8.11 -12.97 -15.33
CA ASP A 13 -8.61 -11.94 -16.23
C ASP A 13 -7.77 -10.66 -16.16
N THR A 14 -7.35 -10.22 -14.97
CA THR A 14 -6.45 -9.07 -14.81
C THR A 14 -5.14 -9.26 -15.57
N VAL A 15 -4.54 -10.44 -15.48
CA VAL A 15 -3.32 -10.80 -16.24
C VAL A 15 -3.57 -10.72 -17.75
N LEU A 16 -4.67 -11.28 -18.22
CA LEU A 16 -5.03 -11.20 -19.64
C LEU A 16 -5.21 -9.77 -20.12
N GLN A 17 -5.84 -8.90 -19.32
CA GLN A 17 -6.05 -7.49 -19.66
C GLN A 17 -4.73 -6.76 -19.86
N TYR A 18 -3.82 -6.77 -18.91
CA TYR A 18 -2.57 -6.02 -19.07
C TYR A 18 -1.56 -6.68 -20.03
N GLN A 19 -1.80 -7.93 -20.47
CA GLN A 19 -1.02 -8.59 -21.51
C GLN A 19 -1.56 -8.37 -22.93
N SER A 20 -2.83 -8.02 -23.08
CA SER A 20 -3.49 -7.91 -24.40
C SER A 20 -4.02 -6.52 -24.74
N ASN A 21 -4.35 -5.70 -23.75
CA ASN A 21 -4.85 -4.35 -23.97
C ASN A 21 -3.69 -3.36 -24.19
N PRO A 22 -3.56 -2.71 -25.38
CA PRO A 22 -2.44 -1.82 -25.68
C PRO A 22 -2.26 -0.67 -24.68
N VAL A 23 -3.36 -0.13 -24.13
CA VAL A 23 -3.31 0.97 -23.15
C VAL A 23 -2.69 0.49 -21.85
N LEU A 24 -3.06 -0.71 -21.39
CA LEU A 24 -2.51 -1.28 -20.14
C LEU A 24 -1.07 -1.76 -20.30
N ILE A 25 -0.71 -2.32 -21.49
CA ILE A 25 0.67 -2.68 -21.81
C ILE A 25 1.58 -1.46 -21.72
N GLU A 26 1.17 -0.35 -22.34
CA GLU A 26 1.95 0.90 -22.31
C GLU A 26 2.02 1.48 -20.89
N ALA A 27 0.93 1.44 -20.14
CA ALA A 27 0.90 1.90 -18.75
C ALA A 27 1.89 1.09 -17.88
N VAL A 28 1.88 -0.24 -17.99
CA VAL A 28 2.82 -1.12 -17.29
C VAL A 28 4.27 -0.76 -17.63
N ARG A 29 4.58 -0.63 -18.94
CA ARG A 29 5.91 -0.27 -19.39
C ARG A 29 6.37 1.05 -18.79
N SER A 30 5.54 2.09 -18.89
CA SER A 30 5.84 3.42 -18.38
C SER A 30 6.03 3.44 -16.85
N SER A 31 5.22 2.68 -16.10
CA SER A 31 5.38 2.56 -14.65
C SER A 31 6.69 1.86 -14.28
N ILE A 32 7.02 0.74 -14.95
CA ILE A 32 8.26 -0.02 -14.72
C ILE A 32 9.51 0.82 -15.01
N GLU A 33 9.50 1.62 -16.08
CA GLU A 33 10.64 2.49 -16.44
C GLU A 33 10.92 3.56 -15.38
N ARG A 34 9.91 3.99 -14.62
CA ARG A 34 10.02 5.07 -13.64
C ARG A 34 9.98 4.62 -12.19
N GLN A 35 9.60 3.37 -11.92
CA GLN A 35 9.60 2.85 -10.57
C GLN A 35 11.02 2.66 -10.03
N TYR A 36 11.17 2.83 -8.73
CA TYR A 36 12.45 2.64 -8.07
C TYR A 36 12.28 2.06 -6.67
N MET A 37 13.33 1.42 -6.20
CA MET A 37 13.47 0.98 -4.82
C MET A 37 14.20 2.04 -4.02
N VAL A 38 13.79 2.27 -2.79
CA VAL A 38 14.51 3.04 -1.78
C VAL A 38 15.00 2.05 -0.73
N ALA A 39 16.31 1.80 -0.74
CA ALA A 39 16.93 0.90 0.22
C ALA A 39 16.97 1.55 1.61
N GLU A 40 17.03 0.75 2.69
CA GLU A 40 17.01 1.26 4.06
C GLU A 40 18.16 2.23 4.37
N GLU A 41 19.29 2.07 3.69
CA GLU A 41 20.47 2.95 3.78
C GLU A 41 20.35 4.25 2.99
N ASP A 42 19.38 4.37 2.07
CA ASP A 42 19.23 5.55 1.23
C ASP A 42 18.69 6.74 2.03
N SER A 43 19.29 7.90 1.84
CA SER A 43 18.74 9.18 2.31
C SER A 43 17.65 9.66 1.36
N ILE A 44 16.61 10.28 1.91
CA ILE A 44 15.51 10.87 1.14
C ILE A 44 15.54 12.37 1.32
N ASP A 45 15.86 13.09 0.23
CA ASP A 45 15.84 14.56 0.24
C ASP A 45 14.39 15.06 0.20
N LEU A 46 14.01 15.81 1.21
CA LEU A 46 12.66 16.37 1.32
C LEU A 46 12.58 17.76 0.68
N PRO A 47 11.51 18.07 -0.04
CA PRO A 47 11.23 19.43 -0.46
C PRO A 47 11.06 20.34 0.77
N LYS A 48 11.29 21.63 0.61
CA LYS A 48 10.94 22.60 1.66
C LYS A 48 9.43 22.54 1.89
N ALA A 49 9.06 22.33 3.15
CA ALA A 49 7.65 22.30 3.53
C ALA A 49 7.04 23.70 3.35
N GLU A 50 5.95 23.78 2.58
CA GLU A 50 5.06 24.94 2.53
C GLU A 50 3.96 24.74 3.55
N ALA A 51 3.61 25.74 4.32
CA ALA A 51 2.55 25.63 5.31
C ALA A 51 1.20 25.42 4.60
N SER A 52 0.57 24.26 4.82
CA SER A 52 -0.78 23.97 4.36
C SER A 52 -1.59 23.30 5.49
N THR A 53 -2.89 23.39 5.40
CA THR A 53 -3.79 22.67 6.32
C THR A 53 -4.13 21.32 5.70
N THR A 54 -3.68 20.25 6.32
CA THR A 54 -3.99 18.88 5.88
C THR A 54 -5.36 18.45 6.39
N HIS A 55 -6.17 17.87 5.51
CA HIS A 55 -7.45 17.24 5.88
C HIS A 55 -7.21 15.77 6.22
N TYR A 56 -7.58 15.35 7.41
CA TYR A 56 -7.48 13.97 7.86
C TYR A 56 -8.85 13.31 7.84
N ILE A 57 -8.96 12.12 7.25
CA ILE A 57 -10.20 11.38 7.07
C ILE A 57 -9.99 9.93 7.51
N VAL A 58 -10.91 9.40 8.32
CA VAL A 58 -11.05 7.96 8.56
C VAL A 58 -12.35 7.52 7.92
N SER A 59 -12.30 6.55 7.00
CA SER A 59 -13.46 6.12 6.24
C SER A 59 -13.65 4.61 6.22
N GLY A 60 -14.86 4.15 5.92
CA GLY A 60 -15.18 2.72 5.77
C GLY A 60 -14.89 2.16 4.38
N LYS A 61 -14.20 2.90 3.51
CA LYS A 61 -13.88 2.50 2.13
C LYS A 61 -12.74 1.49 2.07
N ARG A 62 -12.53 0.92 0.88
CA ARG A 62 -11.30 0.22 0.50
C ARG A 62 -10.32 1.21 -0.14
N SER A 63 -9.05 0.83 -0.27
CA SER A 63 -7.99 1.76 -0.70
C SER A 63 -8.25 2.40 -2.07
N PHE A 64 -8.60 1.61 -3.10
CA PHE A 64 -8.88 2.16 -4.42
C PHE A 64 -10.25 2.84 -4.50
N GLU A 65 -11.23 2.42 -3.71
CA GLU A 65 -12.50 3.14 -3.57
C GLU A 65 -12.27 4.55 -2.99
N ALA A 66 -11.40 4.68 -1.99
CA ALA A 66 -11.00 5.98 -1.45
C ALA A 66 -10.25 6.81 -2.50
N ALA A 67 -9.25 6.23 -3.16
CA ALA A 67 -8.46 6.91 -4.18
C ALA A 67 -9.31 7.48 -5.33
N LYS A 68 -10.35 6.75 -5.76
CA LYS A 68 -11.29 7.19 -6.82
C LYS A 68 -12.04 8.49 -6.48
N CYS A 69 -12.11 8.86 -5.19
CA CYS A 69 -12.80 10.07 -4.75
C CYS A 69 -12.02 11.38 -5.04
N TYR A 70 -10.79 11.30 -5.52
CA TYR A 70 -9.91 12.46 -5.72
C TYR A 70 -9.48 12.64 -7.19
N PRO A 71 -10.43 12.86 -8.12
CA PRO A 71 -10.11 12.99 -9.53
C PRO A 71 -9.22 14.23 -9.78
N GLY A 72 -8.21 14.07 -10.65
CA GLY A 72 -7.28 15.14 -11.01
C GLY A 72 -6.20 15.45 -9.99
N LYS A 73 -6.15 14.75 -8.86
CA LYS A 73 -5.11 14.87 -7.84
C LYS A 73 -3.99 13.83 -8.05
N LYS A 74 -2.78 14.16 -7.60
CA LYS A 74 -1.72 13.17 -7.46
C LYS A 74 -1.98 12.35 -6.18
N VAL A 75 -2.60 11.19 -6.39
CA VAL A 75 -3.00 10.27 -5.32
C VAL A 75 -1.96 9.18 -5.17
N GLU A 76 -1.53 8.90 -3.94
CA GLU A 76 -0.68 7.77 -3.62
C GLU A 76 -1.39 6.80 -2.66
N VAL A 77 -1.23 5.51 -2.91
CA VAL A 77 -1.81 4.43 -2.10
C VAL A 77 -0.70 3.61 -1.47
N LEU A 78 -0.76 3.42 -0.15
CA LEU A 78 0.12 2.50 0.56
C LEU A 78 -0.33 1.05 0.32
N ASN A 79 0.54 0.25 -0.30
CA ASN A 79 0.37 -1.19 -0.44
C ASN A 79 0.89 -1.90 0.82
N PHE A 80 0.03 -2.69 1.48
CA PHE A 80 0.35 -3.47 2.70
C PHE A 80 1.10 -4.75 2.30
N ALA A 81 2.33 -4.56 1.88
CA ALA A 81 3.09 -5.55 1.14
C ALA A 81 3.51 -6.77 1.96
N ASN A 82 3.66 -7.88 1.25
CA ASN A 82 4.53 -8.97 1.65
C ASN A 82 5.91 -8.75 1.07
N ASN A 83 6.98 -8.88 1.85
CA ASN A 83 8.35 -8.67 1.37
C ASN A 83 9.02 -9.91 0.77
N HIS A 84 8.36 -11.08 0.81
CA HIS A 84 8.89 -12.35 0.29
C HIS A 84 8.11 -12.87 -0.93
N SER A 85 6.84 -12.44 -1.08
CA SER A 85 5.93 -12.93 -2.11
C SER A 85 5.37 -11.77 -2.91
N ILE A 86 5.62 -11.76 -4.21
CA ILE A 86 5.18 -10.70 -5.13
C ILE A 86 3.65 -10.58 -5.09
N GLY A 87 3.15 -9.42 -4.62
CA GLY A 87 1.72 -9.17 -4.53
C GLY A 87 1.00 -10.10 -3.54
N GLY A 88 1.72 -10.69 -2.57
CA GLY A 88 1.17 -11.66 -1.65
C GLY A 88 0.76 -12.96 -2.34
N SER A 89 -0.52 -13.25 -2.37
CA SER A 89 -1.11 -14.42 -3.05
C SER A 89 -2.35 -14.00 -3.86
N PRO A 90 -2.22 -13.18 -4.94
CA PRO A 90 -3.36 -12.50 -5.57
C PRO A 90 -4.36 -13.45 -6.25
N PHE A 91 -3.95 -14.69 -6.55
CA PHE A 91 -4.82 -15.71 -7.13
C PHE A 91 -5.71 -16.42 -6.08
N SER A 92 -5.44 -16.25 -4.78
CA SER A 92 -6.15 -17.02 -3.75
C SER A 92 -6.56 -16.21 -2.52
N ALA A 93 -5.67 -15.37 -1.99
CA ALA A 93 -5.93 -14.61 -0.77
C ALA A 93 -6.73 -13.31 -1.02
N GLY A 94 -7.26 -12.73 0.03
CA GLY A 94 -8.20 -11.61 -0.04
C GLY A 94 -7.79 -10.37 0.76
N ALA A 95 -6.50 -10.24 1.16
CA ALA A 95 -6.02 -9.06 1.86
C ALA A 95 -5.87 -7.85 0.91
N GLN A 96 -5.41 -6.72 1.44
CA GLN A 96 -5.37 -5.45 0.71
C GLN A 96 -4.41 -5.52 -0.50
N GLU A 97 -3.18 -6.02 -0.34
CA GLU A 97 -2.20 -6.14 -1.43
C GLU A 97 -2.74 -6.95 -2.60
N GLU A 98 -3.35 -8.09 -2.31
CA GLU A 98 -3.93 -8.96 -3.35
C GLU A 98 -5.09 -8.28 -4.07
N SER A 99 -5.88 -7.49 -3.37
CA SER A 99 -6.96 -6.70 -3.98
C SER A 99 -6.42 -5.63 -4.91
N LEU A 100 -5.39 -4.88 -4.48
CA LEU A 100 -4.73 -3.90 -5.35
C LEU A 100 -4.20 -4.56 -6.62
N CYS A 101 -3.54 -5.72 -6.51
CA CYS A 101 -3.04 -6.49 -7.64
C CYS A 101 -4.15 -6.96 -8.59
N ARG A 102 -5.32 -7.35 -8.08
CA ARG A 102 -6.45 -7.80 -8.90
C ARG A 102 -7.16 -6.69 -9.64
N CYS A 103 -7.07 -5.45 -9.16
CA CYS A 103 -7.83 -4.33 -9.70
C CYS A 103 -7.01 -3.39 -10.60
N SER A 104 -5.69 -3.61 -10.72
CA SER A 104 -4.79 -2.65 -11.35
C SER A 104 -3.61 -3.28 -12.09
N THR A 105 -2.78 -2.41 -12.65
CA THR A 105 -1.49 -2.78 -13.27
C THR A 105 -0.35 -2.93 -12.25
N LEU A 106 -0.63 -2.99 -10.95
CA LEU A 106 0.41 -3.09 -9.91
C LEU A 106 1.22 -4.39 -9.99
N TYR A 107 0.57 -5.54 -10.19
CA TYR A 107 1.23 -6.84 -10.12
C TYR A 107 2.42 -7.00 -11.08
N PRO A 108 2.32 -6.69 -12.39
CA PRO A 108 3.48 -6.75 -13.30
C PRO A 108 4.59 -5.76 -12.92
N CYS A 109 4.27 -4.61 -12.31
CA CYS A 109 5.28 -3.70 -11.78
C CYS A 109 6.05 -4.33 -10.62
N LEU A 110 5.35 -4.98 -9.68
CA LEU A 110 5.99 -5.71 -8.59
C LEU A 110 6.82 -6.90 -9.10
N GLN A 111 6.37 -7.62 -10.14
CA GLN A 111 7.16 -8.68 -10.78
C GLN A 111 8.48 -8.17 -11.34
N ALA A 112 8.52 -6.97 -11.91
CA ALA A 112 9.75 -6.36 -12.41
C ALA A 112 10.76 -6.04 -11.27
N MET A 113 10.30 -5.94 -10.03
CA MET A 113 11.14 -5.72 -8.85
C MET A 113 11.59 -7.03 -8.16
N ASN A 114 11.29 -8.20 -8.76
CA ASN A 114 11.58 -9.49 -8.16
C ASN A 114 13.04 -9.62 -7.68
N GLU A 115 14.02 -9.36 -8.55
CA GLU A 115 15.43 -9.52 -8.22
C GLU A 115 15.92 -8.53 -7.16
N LYS A 116 15.49 -7.27 -7.31
CA LYS A 116 15.98 -6.16 -6.47
C LYS A 116 15.35 -6.12 -5.08
N TYR A 117 14.10 -6.56 -4.95
CA TYR A 117 13.34 -6.48 -3.71
C TYR A 117 13.02 -7.87 -3.14
N TYR A 118 12.16 -8.65 -3.79
CA TYR A 118 11.63 -9.90 -3.20
C TYR A 118 12.69 -10.99 -3.01
N ARG A 119 13.53 -11.24 -4.01
CA ARG A 119 14.62 -12.23 -3.88
C ARG A 119 15.71 -11.78 -2.92
N LYS A 120 16.03 -10.47 -2.90
CA LYS A 120 16.96 -9.89 -1.92
C LYS A 120 16.47 -10.21 -0.50
N HIS A 121 15.23 -9.86 -0.16
CA HIS A 121 14.67 -10.09 1.17
C HIS A 121 14.56 -11.57 1.51
N LYS A 122 14.13 -12.40 0.57
CA LYS A 122 14.06 -13.85 0.77
C LYS A 122 15.43 -14.42 1.10
N ASN A 123 16.45 -14.05 0.34
CA ASN A 123 17.83 -14.49 0.59
C ASN A 123 18.34 -13.99 1.96
N GLN A 124 18.12 -12.72 2.28
CA GLN A 124 18.51 -12.16 3.58
C GLN A 124 17.80 -12.89 4.75
N TYR A 125 16.53 -13.22 4.60
CA TYR A 125 15.79 -13.99 5.60
C TYR A 125 16.32 -15.42 5.73
N GLU A 126 16.59 -16.12 4.63
CA GLU A 126 17.15 -17.49 4.61
C GLU A 126 18.57 -17.56 5.21
N HIS A 127 19.38 -16.49 5.06
CA HIS A 127 20.72 -16.40 5.68
C HIS A 127 20.70 -15.84 7.11
N GLY A 128 19.56 -15.35 7.60
CA GLY A 128 19.43 -14.77 8.92
C GLY A 128 19.93 -13.33 9.05
N ASP A 129 20.16 -12.65 7.94
CA ASP A 129 20.55 -11.22 7.90
C ASP A 129 19.40 -10.32 8.34
N ILE A 130 18.16 -10.71 8.01
CA ILE A 130 16.92 -10.11 8.51
C ILE A 130 16.03 -11.16 9.15
N ASN A 131 15.15 -10.75 10.05
CA ASN A 131 14.15 -11.61 10.69
C ASN A 131 12.73 -11.18 10.30
N TYR A 132 11.72 -11.69 11.00
CA TYR A 132 10.31 -11.38 10.77
C TYR A 132 9.93 -9.88 10.95
N MET A 133 10.83 -9.06 11.49
CA MET A 133 10.66 -7.61 11.54
C MET A 133 10.90 -6.96 10.16
N GLY A 134 11.58 -7.67 9.23
CA GLY A 134 11.96 -7.14 7.93
C GLY A 134 12.99 -6.02 8.04
N ASN A 135 13.09 -5.21 6.98
CA ASN A 135 13.90 -4.01 6.91
C ASN A 135 13.05 -2.81 6.40
N ASP A 136 13.68 -1.66 6.20
CA ASP A 136 13.00 -0.43 5.81
C ASP A 136 13.04 -0.15 4.30
N ASP A 137 13.36 -1.16 3.47
CA ASP A 137 13.26 -1.07 2.02
C ASP A 137 11.81 -0.87 1.58
N LEU A 138 11.61 -0.03 0.57
CA LEU A 138 10.30 0.18 -0.06
C LEU A 138 10.43 0.36 -1.57
N ILE A 139 9.32 0.21 -2.29
CA ILE A 139 9.24 0.46 -3.72
C ILE A 139 8.25 1.60 -3.96
N TYR A 140 8.64 2.59 -4.76
CA TYR A 140 7.73 3.57 -5.34
C TYR A 140 7.42 3.20 -6.78
N THR A 141 6.13 3.05 -7.11
CA THR A 141 5.63 2.73 -8.45
C THR A 141 4.66 3.81 -8.91
N PRO A 142 5.04 4.70 -9.84
CA PRO A 142 4.17 5.76 -10.32
C PRO A 142 3.15 5.26 -11.35
N ASP A 143 2.04 5.99 -11.47
CA ASP A 143 1.03 5.86 -12.53
C ASP A 143 0.43 4.43 -12.70
N VAL A 144 0.25 3.70 -11.61
CA VAL A 144 -0.47 2.43 -11.63
C VAL A 144 -1.91 2.67 -12.07
N VAL A 145 -2.34 2.02 -13.15
CA VAL A 145 -3.71 2.16 -13.68
C VAL A 145 -4.65 1.23 -12.94
N VAL A 146 -5.65 1.80 -12.28
CA VAL A 146 -6.79 1.08 -11.71
C VAL A 146 -7.88 0.97 -12.77
N PHE A 147 -8.18 -0.26 -13.19
CA PHE A 147 -9.12 -0.52 -14.29
C PHE A 147 -10.27 -1.45 -13.91
N LYS A 148 -10.26 -1.98 -12.69
CA LYS A 148 -11.37 -2.75 -12.11
C LYS A 148 -11.91 -2.08 -10.87
N THR A 149 -13.19 -2.33 -10.57
CA THR A 149 -13.82 -1.87 -9.33
C THR A 149 -13.18 -2.53 -8.12
N ASP A 150 -13.04 -1.76 -7.03
CA ASP A 150 -12.63 -2.25 -5.70
C ASP A 150 -13.65 -1.86 -4.63
N GLU A 151 -14.92 -1.78 -5.04
CA GLU A 151 -16.00 -1.40 -4.15
C GLU A 151 -16.35 -2.53 -3.18
N ARG A 152 -16.86 -2.14 -2.02
CA ARG A 152 -17.31 -3.05 -0.98
C ARG A 152 -18.69 -3.62 -1.29
N THR A 153 -18.81 -4.39 -2.36
CA THR A 153 -20.01 -5.15 -2.70
C THR A 153 -19.87 -6.61 -2.24
N ILE A 154 -20.95 -7.24 -1.82
CA ILE A 154 -20.94 -8.65 -1.40
C ILE A 154 -21.77 -9.46 -2.41
N PRO A 155 -21.19 -10.50 -3.05
CA PRO A 155 -19.76 -10.89 -2.98
C PRO A 155 -18.86 -9.89 -3.70
N ILE A 156 -17.70 -9.56 -3.11
CA ILE A 156 -16.73 -8.66 -3.75
C ILE A 156 -16.18 -9.37 -4.98
N ARG A 157 -16.58 -8.89 -6.15
CA ARG A 157 -16.09 -9.39 -7.43
C ARG A 157 -15.71 -8.19 -8.29
N PRO A 158 -14.42 -7.81 -8.31
CA PRO A 158 -13.94 -6.74 -9.17
C PRO A 158 -14.34 -6.96 -10.63
N VAL A 159 -14.91 -5.95 -11.27
CA VAL A 159 -15.29 -5.96 -12.69
C VAL A 159 -14.56 -4.85 -13.42
N ILE A 160 -14.29 -5.06 -14.71
CA ILE A 160 -13.64 -4.05 -15.57
C ILE A 160 -14.55 -2.82 -15.66
N MET A 161 -14.00 -1.65 -15.37
CA MET A 161 -14.68 -0.36 -15.52
C MET A 161 -14.65 0.09 -16.99
N PRO A 162 -15.59 0.93 -17.42
CA PRO A 162 -15.46 1.66 -18.68
C PRO A 162 -14.12 2.39 -18.75
N THR A 163 -13.48 2.43 -19.93
CA THR A 163 -12.11 2.98 -20.07
C THR A 163 -11.99 4.45 -19.64
N ASN A 164 -13.06 5.21 -19.79
CA ASN A 164 -13.12 6.61 -19.35
C ASN A 164 -13.27 6.77 -17.82
N GLU A 165 -13.48 5.69 -17.09
CA GLU A 165 -13.47 5.65 -15.62
C GLU A 165 -12.16 5.13 -15.03
N TRP A 166 -11.23 4.67 -15.88
CA TRP A 166 -9.91 4.28 -15.42
C TRP A 166 -9.16 5.48 -14.85
N TYR A 167 -8.43 5.27 -13.80
CA TYR A 167 -7.65 6.33 -13.17
C TYR A 167 -6.28 5.82 -12.74
N LYS A 168 -5.38 6.74 -12.48
CA LYS A 168 -4.00 6.45 -12.08
C LYS A 168 -3.80 6.80 -10.63
N VAL A 169 -2.97 6.01 -9.97
CA VAL A 169 -2.45 6.28 -8.63
C VAL A 169 -0.97 5.93 -8.60
N ASP A 170 -0.23 6.61 -7.74
CA ASP A 170 1.09 6.14 -7.36
C ASP A 170 0.95 5.11 -6.23
N VAL A 171 1.88 4.18 -6.11
CA VAL A 171 1.82 3.15 -5.07
C VAL A 171 3.17 3.08 -4.36
N ILE A 172 3.15 3.24 -3.03
CA ILE A 172 4.27 2.84 -2.16
C ILE A 172 4.02 1.42 -1.68
N THR A 173 4.96 0.54 -1.98
CA THR A 173 4.97 -0.85 -1.52
C THR A 173 5.95 -1.00 -0.37
N CYS A 174 5.44 -1.23 0.83
CA CYS A 174 6.24 -1.35 2.04
C CYS A 174 5.65 -2.41 2.97
N ALA A 175 6.50 -3.35 3.41
CA ALA A 175 6.07 -4.43 4.31
C ALA A 175 6.15 -3.98 5.77
N ALA A 176 5.08 -4.23 6.52
CA ALA A 176 5.09 -4.10 7.98
C ALA A 176 5.80 -5.29 8.63
N PRO A 177 6.25 -5.17 9.89
CA PRO A 177 6.74 -6.31 10.66
C PRO A 177 5.71 -7.45 10.74
N GLU A 178 6.14 -8.69 10.53
CA GLU A 178 5.29 -9.88 10.62
C GLU A 178 5.18 -10.38 12.07
N LEU A 179 4.56 -9.60 12.97
CA LEU A 179 4.55 -9.90 14.42
C LEU A 179 3.89 -11.23 14.76
N TRP A 180 3.04 -11.79 13.88
CA TRP A 180 2.45 -13.11 14.06
C TRP A 180 3.48 -14.25 14.10
N ARG A 181 4.72 -14.02 13.61
CA ARG A 181 5.83 -14.99 13.66
C ARG A 181 6.59 -14.93 14.97
N GLY A 182 6.45 -13.85 15.73
CA GLY A 182 7.13 -13.66 17.01
C GLY A 182 6.29 -14.12 18.19
N ASN A 183 6.97 -14.43 19.31
CA ASN A 183 6.30 -14.81 20.57
C ASN A 183 5.91 -13.57 21.41
N ALA A 184 6.52 -12.42 21.14
CA ALA A 184 6.27 -11.16 21.83
C ALA A 184 6.63 -9.98 20.93
N ILE A 185 6.06 -8.82 21.20
CA ILE A 185 6.43 -7.57 20.55
C ILE A 185 7.83 -7.15 21.06
N PRO A 186 8.81 -6.94 20.15
CA PRO A 186 10.15 -6.52 20.56
C PRO A 186 10.15 -5.15 21.26
N THR A 187 11.08 -4.94 22.18
CA THR A 187 11.18 -3.68 22.95
C THR A 187 11.46 -2.45 22.08
N ASN A 188 12.10 -2.63 20.93
CA ASN A 188 12.40 -1.56 19.97
C ASN A 188 11.32 -1.40 18.87
N TYR A 189 10.18 -2.07 18.99
CA TYR A 189 9.13 -2.09 17.97
C TYR A 189 8.63 -0.69 17.62
N GLU A 190 8.32 0.16 18.61
CA GLU A 190 7.80 1.51 18.35
C GLU A 190 8.82 2.39 17.61
N ALA A 191 10.10 2.26 17.90
CA ALA A 191 11.16 2.96 17.18
C ALA A 191 11.26 2.49 15.72
N LEU A 192 11.23 1.17 15.49
CA LEU A 192 11.29 0.57 14.17
C LEU A 192 10.08 1.00 13.32
N ILE A 193 8.87 0.90 13.85
CA ILE A 193 7.65 1.28 13.11
C ILE A 193 7.64 2.78 12.82
N THR A 194 8.16 3.60 13.73
CA THR A 194 8.29 5.04 13.55
C THR A 194 9.21 5.37 12.38
N GLN A 195 10.37 4.72 12.31
CA GLN A 195 11.32 4.92 11.22
C GLN A 195 10.71 4.50 9.87
N ARG A 196 10.07 3.33 9.81
CA ARG A 196 9.49 2.81 8.57
C ARG A 196 8.34 3.68 8.06
N ILE A 197 7.44 4.10 8.95
CA ILE A 197 6.36 5.03 8.59
C ILE A 197 6.94 6.37 8.15
N LYS A 198 7.97 6.89 8.82
CA LYS A 198 8.64 8.12 8.39
C LYS A 198 9.15 8.00 6.96
N ARG A 199 9.79 6.90 6.57
CA ARG A 199 10.29 6.68 5.20
C ARG A 199 9.17 6.64 4.18
N ILE A 200 8.02 6.02 4.50
CA ILE A 200 6.82 6.07 3.65
C ILE A 200 6.40 7.51 3.41
N LEU A 201 6.29 8.31 4.46
CA LEU A 201 5.88 9.71 4.37
C LEU A 201 6.93 10.59 3.67
N ASP A 202 8.22 10.31 3.87
CA ASP A 202 9.31 11.01 3.20
C ASP A 202 9.25 10.79 1.67
N VAL A 203 9.00 9.57 1.21
CA VAL A 203 8.86 9.28 -0.24
C VAL A 203 7.63 9.98 -0.80
N ALA A 204 6.48 9.90 -0.12
CA ALA A 204 5.27 10.60 -0.54
C ALA A 204 5.50 12.12 -0.67
N ALA A 205 6.20 12.72 0.29
CA ALA A 205 6.53 14.15 0.28
C ALA A 205 7.53 14.49 -0.85
N LYS A 206 8.58 13.67 -1.04
CA LYS A 206 9.55 13.81 -2.15
C LYS A 206 8.85 13.80 -3.50
N GLU A 207 7.90 12.91 -3.67
CA GLU A 207 7.13 12.76 -4.90
C GLU A 207 6.01 13.80 -5.06
N LYS A 208 5.86 14.72 -4.09
CA LYS A 208 4.85 15.79 -4.10
C LYS A 208 3.42 15.26 -4.23
N VAL A 209 3.12 14.21 -3.49
CA VAL A 209 1.79 13.64 -3.40
C VAL A 209 0.84 14.67 -2.78
N GLU A 210 -0.34 14.85 -3.38
CA GLU A 210 -1.39 15.73 -2.85
C GLU A 210 -2.32 14.99 -1.89
N VAL A 211 -2.69 13.75 -2.25
CA VAL A 211 -3.60 12.91 -1.47
C VAL A 211 -2.94 11.58 -1.15
N LEU A 212 -2.86 11.28 0.13
CA LEU A 212 -2.21 10.07 0.63
C LEU A 212 -3.26 9.11 1.21
N ILE A 213 -3.39 7.93 0.61
CA ILE A 213 -4.30 6.87 1.04
C ILE A 213 -3.50 5.83 1.82
N LEU A 214 -3.68 5.82 3.12
CA LEU A 214 -2.97 4.95 4.06
C LEU A 214 -3.89 3.77 4.50
N GLY A 215 -4.12 3.63 5.79
CA GLY A 215 -4.99 2.60 6.38
C GLY A 215 -4.32 1.92 7.58
N ALA A 216 -4.91 0.83 8.07
CA ALA A 216 -4.36 0.06 9.19
C ALA A 216 -3.21 -0.86 8.73
N TRP A 217 -2.13 -0.25 8.26
CA TRP A 217 -0.97 -0.93 7.71
C TRP A 217 -0.35 -1.92 8.70
N GLY A 218 -0.29 -3.18 8.29
CA GLY A 218 0.24 -4.28 9.10
C GLY A 218 -0.68 -4.78 10.22
N CYS A 219 -1.82 -4.13 10.50
CA CYS A 219 -2.66 -4.47 11.66
C CYS A 219 -3.50 -5.75 11.45
N GLY A 220 -3.73 -6.15 10.21
CA GLY A 220 -4.47 -7.38 9.88
C GLY A 220 -3.64 -8.65 10.08
N ALA A 221 -3.28 -9.33 8.99
CA ALA A 221 -2.55 -10.60 9.00
C ALA A 221 -1.22 -10.55 9.75
N PHE A 222 -0.52 -9.41 9.73
CA PHE A 222 0.78 -9.24 10.40
C PHE A 222 0.68 -8.90 11.89
N ARG A 223 -0.54 -8.62 12.41
CA ARG A 223 -0.85 -8.43 13.84
C ARG A 223 -0.13 -7.27 14.51
N ASN A 224 0.20 -6.20 13.77
CA ASN A 224 0.72 -4.99 14.40
C ASN A 224 -0.39 -4.32 15.23
N PRO A 225 -0.09 -3.81 16.46
CA PRO A 225 -1.09 -3.15 17.30
C PRO A 225 -1.61 -1.86 16.64
N SER A 226 -2.90 -1.80 16.34
CA SER A 226 -3.53 -0.66 15.67
C SER A 226 -3.37 0.66 16.42
N GLU A 227 -3.41 0.64 17.73
CA GLU A 227 -3.21 1.82 18.59
C GLU A 227 -1.81 2.42 18.42
N VAL A 228 -0.76 1.56 18.34
CA VAL A 228 0.62 2.01 18.14
C VAL A 228 0.80 2.54 16.72
N VAL A 229 0.31 1.81 15.72
CA VAL A 229 0.42 2.21 14.30
C VAL A 229 -0.31 3.54 14.05
N ALA A 230 -1.53 3.69 14.54
CA ALA A 230 -2.29 4.94 14.44
C ALA A 230 -1.56 6.10 15.11
N LYS A 231 -1.14 5.94 16.38
CA LYS A 231 -0.39 6.95 17.13
C LYS A 231 0.85 7.42 16.38
N VAL A 232 1.63 6.49 15.82
CA VAL A 232 2.85 6.82 15.08
C VAL A 232 2.54 7.58 13.79
N PHE A 233 1.57 7.12 12.98
CA PHE A 233 1.15 7.85 11.78
C PHE A 233 0.76 9.29 12.10
N PHE A 234 -0.18 9.51 13.00
CA PHE A 234 -0.67 10.85 13.33
C PHE A 234 0.38 11.73 14.01
N SER A 235 1.29 11.15 14.77
CA SER A 235 2.43 11.87 15.34
C SER A 235 3.38 12.41 14.26
N LEU A 236 3.70 11.59 13.25
CA LEU A 236 4.61 11.97 12.19
C LEU A 236 3.96 12.91 11.17
N LEU A 237 2.69 12.68 10.82
CA LEU A 237 1.96 13.46 9.83
C LEU A 237 1.91 14.97 10.13
N ARG A 238 2.06 15.37 11.38
CA ARG A 238 2.17 16.79 11.78
C ARG A 238 3.38 17.52 11.16
N ASN A 239 4.36 16.76 10.67
CA ASN A 239 5.58 17.30 10.07
C ASN A 239 5.54 17.35 8.53
N TYR A 240 4.39 16.98 7.92
CA TYR A 240 4.22 16.90 6.47
C TYR A 240 3.00 17.74 6.03
N ASN A 241 3.04 18.16 4.76
CA ASN A 241 2.00 18.97 4.16
C ASN A 241 1.39 18.25 2.96
N PHE A 242 0.43 17.35 3.22
CA PHE A 242 -0.44 16.80 2.20
C PHE A 242 -1.75 17.60 2.17
N GLU A 243 -2.44 17.64 1.05
CA GLU A 243 -3.77 18.25 1.00
C GLU A 243 -4.77 17.39 1.79
N THR A 244 -4.74 16.10 1.58
CA THR A 244 -5.59 15.13 2.28
C THR A 244 -4.83 13.86 2.63
N VAL A 245 -5.07 13.35 3.83
CA VAL A 245 -4.63 12.00 4.24
C VAL A 245 -5.88 11.22 4.65
N GLU A 246 -6.19 10.16 3.90
CA GLU A 246 -7.32 9.29 4.20
C GLU A 246 -6.83 7.90 4.68
N PHE A 247 -7.44 7.43 5.76
CA PHE A 247 -7.28 6.10 6.31
C PHE A 247 -8.55 5.29 6.01
N PRO A 248 -8.62 4.61 4.86
CA PRO A 248 -9.73 3.71 4.56
C PRO A 248 -9.58 2.43 5.39
N LEU A 249 -10.55 2.18 6.24
CA LEU A 249 -10.61 1.03 7.15
C LEU A 249 -11.89 0.26 6.89
N SER A 250 -11.77 -1.01 6.50
CA SER A 250 -12.97 -1.81 6.25
C SER A 250 -13.76 -1.97 7.55
N SER A 251 -15.10 -1.89 7.47
CA SER A 251 -16.00 -1.94 8.63
C SER A 251 -15.99 -3.27 9.41
N SER A 252 -15.17 -4.23 9.02
CA SER A 252 -14.99 -5.49 9.75
C SER A 252 -13.88 -5.42 10.81
N ASP A 253 -13.17 -4.28 10.90
CA ASP A 253 -12.08 -4.07 11.86
C ASP A 253 -12.44 -2.89 12.80
N ASP A 254 -13.34 -3.14 13.72
CA ASP A 254 -13.78 -2.15 14.70
C ASP A 254 -12.66 -1.63 15.61
N VAL A 255 -11.65 -2.48 15.88
CA VAL A 255 -10.51 -2.09 16.74
C VAL A 255 -9.61 -1.09 16.02
N SER A 256 -9.20 -1.38 14.79
CA SER A 256 -8.40 -0.44 14.01
C SER A 256 -9.18 0.84 13.73
N HIS A 257 -10.46 0.75 13.38
CA HIS A 257 -11.29 1.91 13.13
C HIS A 257 -11.34 2.85 14.37
N SER A 258 -11.59 2.29 15.55
CA SER A 258 -11.62 3.06 16.80
C SER A 258 -10.28 3.73 17.10
N ALA A 259 -9.16 3.01 16.97
CA ALA A 259 -7.82 3.54 17.22
C ALA A 259 -7.47 4.72 16.30
N PHE A 260 -7.73 4.57 14.99
CA PHE A 260 -7.45 5.63 14.02
C PHE A 260 -8.39 6.82 14.16
N ALA A 261 -9.69 6.61 14.41
CA ALA A 261 -10.66 7.68 14.64
C ALA A 261 -10.28 8.54 15.85
N GLN A 262 -9.92 7.92 16.98
CA GLN A 262 -9.48 8.64 18.19
C GLN A 262 -8.22 9.48 17.96
N CYS A 263 -7.29 9.01 17.13
CA CYS A 263 -6.10 9.79 16.78
C CYS A 263 -6.43 10.93 15.82
N CYS A 264 -7.33 10.70 14.86
CA CYS A 264 -7.78 11.69 13.88
C CYS A 264 -8.49 12.88 14.55
N GLU A 265 -9.33 12.64 15.55
CA GLU A 265 -10.06 13.67 16.30
C GLU A 265 -9.13 14.66 17.07
N LYS A 266 -7.84 14.30 17.24
CA LYS A 266 -6.84 15.11 17.97
C LYS A 266 -5.95 15.93 17.03
N MET A 267 -6.17 15.84 15.72
CA MET A 267 -5.40 16.59 14.71
C MET A 267 -6.00 17.95 14.45
#